data_df1664d0eba10557d40db46611557105
#
_entry.id   df1664d0eba10557d40db46611557105
#
_cell.length_a   1.000
_cell.length_b   1.000
_cell.length_c   1.000
_cell.angle_alpha   90.00
_cell.angle_beta   90.00
_cell.angle_gamma   90.00
#
_symmetry.space_group_name_H-M   'P 1'
#
loop_
_entity.id
_entity.type
_entity.pdbx_description
1 polymer ?
#
loop_
_entity_poly.entity_id
_entity_poly.type
_entity_poly.pdbx_seq_one_letter_code
_entity_poly.pdbx_strand_id
1 'polypeptide(L)'
;MYRLMQPEDKPAVLALWQSQRKESEEFAKKAIEQFAGEQNVYVAEENDEIVAVALAVPVTLQARTGNYLYGLCGEGSLILAGLLDYLCAQQKLRGAGFTVAVPKGPEQAALLQDKGFAWAFPLRCLPREVERNLWSQAEFDSVTAKKLCELRERFWPDTVQLDPERMAVVLGDLYSAGATIVSSEHGYGIYFREEDTLYFVELQADTDRAAEVLMEAAREKEVIVEKAVITVGASQTLFLGEGTRQEYGMIRFDGEHFDVTESYMRLMMEN
;
A
#
# COMPACT_ATOMS: atom_id res chain seq x y z
N MET A 1 6.32 -27.99 -5.47
CA MET A 1 5.03 -28.11 -4.72
C MET A 1 4.62 -26.75 -4.20
N TYR A 2 3.29 -26.44 -4.09
CA TYR A 2 2.81 -25.16 -3.50
C TYR A 2 2.15 -25.47 -2.16
N ARG A 3 2.50 -24.71 -1.12
CA ARG A 3 1.97 -24.92 0.24
C ARG A 3 2.08 -23.67 1.11
N LEU A 4 1.48 -23.72 2.30
CA LEU A 4 1.77 -22.76 3.36
C LEU A 4 3.21 -22.95 3.85
N MET A 5 3.84 -21.82 4.22
CA MET A 5 5.14 -21.82 4.90
C MET A 5 5.05 -22.60 6.22
N GLN A 6 6.04 -23.41 6.47
CA GLN A 6 6.25 -24.07 7.78
C GLN A 6 7.30 -23.27 8.58
N PRO A 7 7.35 -23.39 9.90
CA PRO A 7 8.35 -22.67 10.71
C PRO A 7 9.80 -22.93 10.26
N GLU A 8 10.09 -24.14 9.76
CA GLU A 8 11.39 -24.56 9.28
C GLU A 8 11.82 -23.87 7.98
N ASP A 9 10.86 -23.39 7.18
CA ASP A 9 11.12 -22.70 5.90
C ASP A 9 11.61 -21.26 6.10
N LYS A 10 11.36 -20.67 7.26
CA LYS A 10 11.58 -19.26 7.53
C LYS A 10 12.99 -18.76 7.15
N PRO A 11 14.09 -19.49 7.49
CA PRO A 11 15.41 -19.06 7.05
C PRO A 11 15.58 -19.03 5.53
N ALA A 12 15.02 -20.01 4.81
CA ALA A 12 15.08 -20.08 3.35
C ALA A 12 14.23 -18.96 2.70
N VAL A 13 13.03 -18.68 3.24
CA VAL A 13 12.17 -17.59 2.80
C VAL A 13 12.87 -16.22 3.00
N LEU A 14 13.52 -15.99 4.13
CA LEU A 14 14.28 -14.77 4.39
C LEU A 14 15.46 -14.62 3.42
N ALA A 15 16.21 -15.70 3.17
CA ALA A 15 17.31 -15.68 2.21
C ALA A 15 16.83 -15.37 0.78
N LEU A 16 15.73 -16.00 0.35
CA LEU A 16 15.11 -15.73 -0.95
C LEU A 16 14.64 -14.27 -1.04
N TRP A 17 13.98 -13.76 0.00
CA TRP A 17 13.53 -12.37 0.07
C TRP A 17 14.68 -11.38 -0.12
N GLN A 18 15.77 -11.56 0.63
CA GLN A 18 16.96 -10.71 0.53
C GLN A 18 17.64 -10.78 -0.84
N SER A 19 17.64 -11.93 -1.50
CA SER A 19 18.22 -12.09 -2.84
C SER A 19 17.43 -11.35 -3.93
N GLN A 20 16.11 -11.19 -3.74
CA GLN A 20 15.18 -10.65 -4.76
C GLN A 20 14.74 -9.22 -4.45
N ARG A 21 14.81 -8.82 -3.19
CA ARG A 21 14.35 -7.52 -2.69
C ARG A 21 15.47 -6.86 -1.89
N LYS A 22 15.58 -5.55 -2.01
CA LYS A 22 16.63 -4.78 -1.35
C LYS A 22 16.34 -4.42 0.11
N GLU A 23 15.22 -4.89 0.64
CA GLU A 23 14.84 -4.60 2.02
C GLU A 23 15.72 -5.35 3.04
N SER A 24 15.80 -4.81 4.25
CA SER A 24 16.57 -5.44 5.33
C SER A 24 15.93 -6.75 5.81
N GLU A 25 16.74 -7.63 6.42
CA GLU A 25 16.23 -8.85 7.05
C GLU A 25 15.20 -8.56 8.14
N GLU A 26 15.41 -7.46 8.90
CA GLU A 26 14.46 -7.04 9.93
C GLU A 26 13.11 -6.65 9.33
N PHE A 27 13.12 -5.95 8.20
CA PHE A 27 11.89 -5.63 7.47
C PHE A 27 11.20 -6.89 6.96
N ALA A 28 11.94 -7.83 6.34
CA ALA A 28 11.40 -9.09 5.87
C ALA A 28 10.74 -9.90 7.00
N LYS A 29 11.37 -9.96 8.17
CA LYS A 29 10.77 -10.58 9.37
C LYS A 29 9.47 -9.91 9.78
N LYS A 30 9.43 -8.58 9.86
CA LYS A 30 8.20 -7.82 10.18
C LYS A 30 7.11 -8.07 9.14
N ALA A 31 7.45 -8.10 7.85
CA ALA A 31 6.51 -8.37 6.79
C ALA A 31 5.87 -9.77 6.92
N ILE A 32 6.65 -10.77 7.24
CA ILE A 32 6.21 -12.17 7.42
C ILE A 32 5.41 -12.32 8.72
N GLU A 33 5.95 -11.86 9.84
CA GLU A 33 5.41 -12.14 11.19
C GLU A 33 4.23 -11.24 11.55
N GLN A 34 4.32 -9.96 11.23
CA GLN A 34 3.39 -8.94 11.72
C GLN A 34 2.47 -8.38 10.63
N PHE A 35 3.01 -8.13 9.43
CA PHE A 35 2.20 -7.56 8.35
C PHE A 35 1.27 -8.60 7.72
N ALA A 36 1.80 -9.75 7.27
CA ALA A 36 0.96 -10.83 6.76
C ALA A 36 0.45 -11.76 7.87
N GLY A 37 1.32 -12.11 8.81
CA GLY A 37 1.17 -13.23 9.73
C GLY A 37 1.63 -14.53 9.08
N GLU A 38 2.41 -15.35 9.80
CA GLU A 38 3.05 -16.57 9.25
C GLU A 38 2.06 -17.53 8.58
N GLN A 39 0.81 -17.60 9.07
CA GLN A 39 -0.27 -18.41 8.52
C GLN A 39 -0.80 -17.93 7.14
N ASN A 40 -0.31 -16.81 6.65
CA ASN A 40 -0.67 -16.21 5.37
C ASN A 40 0.51 -16.11 4.41
N VAL A 41 1.59 -16.84 4.70
CA VAL A 41 2.78 -16.93 3.84
C VAL A 41 2.72 -18.21 3.03
N TYR A 42 2.84 -18.08 1.73
CA TYR A 42 2.78 -19.19 0.77
C TYR A 42 4.12 -19.35 0.08
N VAL A 43 4.53 -20.58 -0.14
CA VAL A 43 5.82 -20.92 -0.74
C VAL A 43 5.65 -21.89 -1.90
N ALA A 44 6.56 -21.80 -2.86
CA ALA A 44 6.79 -22.83 -3.85
C ALA A 44 8.09 -23.58 -3.51
N GLU A 45 8.03 -24.88 -3.53
CA GLU A 45 9.15 -25.77 -3.23
C GLU A 45 9.47 -26.66 -4.44
N GLU A 46 10.73 -26.70 -4.85
CA GLU A 46 11.27 -27.61 -5.87
C GLU A 46 12.56 -28.26 -5.35
N ASN A 47 12.65 -29.57 -5.46
CA ASN A 47 13.83 -30.36 -5.01
C ASN A 47 14.24 -30.08 -3.55
N ASP A 48 13.26 -29.95 -2.66
CA ASP A 48 13.42 -29.62 -1.23
C ASP A 48 13.99 -28.19 -0.98
N GLU A 49 13.96 -27.30 -1.98
CA GLU A 49 14.37 -25.89 -1.86
C GLU A 49 13.18 -24.96 -2.04
N ILE A 50 13.12 -23.88 -1.27
CA ILE A 50 12.12 -22.81 -1.45
C ILE A 50 12.57 -21.90 -2.58
N VAL A 51 11.79 -21.89 -3.66
CA VAL A 51 12.11 -21.16 -4.91
C VAL A 51 11.21 -19.95 -5.16
N ALA A 52 10.07 -19.84 -4.45
CA ALA A 52 9.22 -18.64 -4.51
C ALA A 52 8.43 -18.46 -3.21
N VAL A 53 8.05 -17.20 -2.93
CA VAL A 53 7.24 -16.80 -1.78
C VAL A 53 6.21 -15.75 -2.18
N ALA A 54 5.06 -15.77 -1.54
CA ALA A 54 4.01 -14.75 -1.64
C ALA A 54 3.27 -14.63 -0.31
N LEU A 55 2.92 -13.40 0.06
CA LEU A 55 2.19 -13.06 1.27
C LEU A 55 0.76 -12.62 0.92
N ALA A 56 -0.24 -13.13 1.65
CA ALA A 56 -1.62 -12.70 1.55
C ALA A 56 -1.98 -11.89 2.80
N VAL A 57 -1.81 -10.56 2.72
CA VAL A 57 -2.08 -9.66 3.83
C VAL A 57 -3.58 -9.39 3.91
N PRO A 58 -4.26 -9.66 5.04
CA PRO A 58 -5.69 -9.40 5.18
C PRO A 58 -6.01 -7.91 5.03
N VAL A 59 -7.02 -7.61 4.21
CA VAL A 59 -7.58 -6.27 4.00
C VAL A 59 -9.10 -6.31 3.93
N THR A 60 -9.72 -5.15 4.04
CA THR A 60 -11.15 -4.99 3.80
C THR A 60 -11.42 -3.91 2.76
N LEU A 61 -12.54 -4.03 2.04
CA LEU A 61 -13.07 -3.02 1.11
C LEU A 61 -14.59 -3.14 1.08
N GLN A 62 -15.31 -2.03 1.31
CA GLN A 62 -16.79 -2.01 1.33
C GLN A 62 -17.37 -3.11 2.22
N ALA A 63 -16.84 -3.26 3.46
CA ALA A 63 -17.20 -4.30 4.43
C ALA A 63 -17.00 -5.77 3.95
N ARG A 64 -16.31 -5.99 2.84
CA ARG A 64 -15.90 -7.31 2.35
C ARG A 64 -14.48 -7.62 2.78
N THR A 65 -14.21 -8.88 3.07
CA THR A 65 -12.87 -9.37 3.36
C THR A 65 -12.13 -9.77 2.10
N GLY A 66 -10.87 -9.42 2.02
CA GLY A 66 -9.97 -9.77 0.92
C GLY A 66 -8.54 -9.82 1.38
N ASN A 67 -7.62 -9.88 0.42
CA ASN A 67 -6.20 -9.91 0.68
C ASN A 67 -5.45 -8.92 -0.20
N TYR A 68 -4.36 -8.42 0.32
CA TYR A 68 -3.33 -7.73 -0.45
C TYR A 68 -2.19 -8.71 -0.74
N LEU A 69 -1.97 -9.01 -2.00
CA LEU A 69 -0.83 -9.79 -2.46
C LEU A 69 0.44 -8.97 -2.30
N TYR A 70 1.28 -9.37 -1.36
CA TYR A 70 2.53 -8.68 -1.04
C TYR A 70 3.72 -9.63 -1.16
N GLY A 71 4.89 -9.10 -1.47
CA GLY A 71 6.13 -9.86 -1.44
C GLY A 71 6.22 -11.02 -2.43
N LEU A 72 5.42 -11.01 -3.52
CA LEU A 72 5.54 -12.04 -4.56
C LEU A 72 6.91 -11.95 -5.21
N CYS A 73 7.76 -12.93 -4.93
CA CYS A 73 9.11 -13.03 -5.50
C CYS A 73 9.56 -14.49 -5.60
N GLY A 74 10.51 -14.75 -6.48
CA GLY A 74 11.05 -16.08 -6.74
C GLY A 74 11.54 -16.21 -8.17
N GLU A 75 11.96 -17.42 -8.55
CA GLU A 75 12.51 -17.74 -9.85
C GLU A 75 11.46 -18.42 -10.75
N GLY A 76 11.41 -17.96 -12.01
CA GLY A 76 10.57 -18.56 -13.04
C GLY A 76 9.11 -18.12 -13.04
N SER A 77 8.65 -17.54 -14.14
CA SER A 77 7.29 -17.02 -14.31
C SER A 77 6.20 -18.10 -14.10
N LEU A 78 6.45 -19.35 -14.50
CA LEU A 78 5.51 -20.46 -14.32
C LEU A 78 5.35 -20.84 -12.83
N ILE A 79 6.42 -20.78 -12.05
CA ILE A 79 6.40 -21.06 -10.60
C ILE A 79 5.61 -19.97 -9.89
N LEU A 80 5.89 -18.71 -10.19
CA LEU A 80 5.15 -17.57 -9.64
C LEU A 80 3.67 -17.61 -10.03
N ALA A 81 3.35 -17.96 -11.28
CA ALA A 81 1.99 -18.13 -11.74
C ALA A 81 1.24 -19.23 -10.97
N GLY A 82 1.89 -20.37 -10.76
CA GLY A 82 1.31 -21.48 -10.00
C GLY A 82 1.16 -21.16 -8.49
N LEU A 83 2.13 -20.46 -7.90
CA LEU A 83 2.04 -20.02 -6.50
C LEU A 83 0.88 -19.04 -6.32
N LEU A 84 0.69 -18.10 -7.25
CA LEU A 84 -0.39 -17.14 -7.22
C LEU A 84 -1.76 -17.83 -7.34
N ASP A 85 -1.91 -18.79 -8.27
CA ASP A 85 -3.14 -19.58 -8.39
C ASP A 85 -3.46 -20.36 -7.11
N TYR A 86 -2.45 -20.98 -6.51
CA TYR A 86 -2.60 -21.71 -5.25
C TYR A 86 -3.01 -20.77 -4.12
N LEU A 87 -2.31 -19.62 -3.95
CA LEU A 87 -2.63 -18.62 -2.92
C LEU A 87 -4.08 -18.15 -3.06
N CYS A 88 -4.50 -17.70 -4.25
CA CYS A 88 -5.85 -17.21 -4.49
C CYS A 88 -6.91 -18.29 -4.21
N ALA A 89 -6.66 -19.55 -4.61
CA ALA A 89 -7.57 -20.66 -4.32
C ALA A 89 -7.69 -20.92 -2.80
N GLN A 90 -6.58 -20.88 -2.06
CA GLN A 90 -6.60 -21.04 -0.60
C GLN A 90 -7.32 -19.90 0.10
N GLN A 91 -7.10 -18.65 -0.34
CA GLN A 91 -7.75 -17.49 0.25
C GLN A 91 -9.27 -17.49 -0.02
N LYS A 92 -9.69 -17.89 -1.22
CA LYS A 92 -11.11 -18.12 -1.54
C LYS A 92 -11.76 -19.14 -0.60
N LEU A 93 -11.08 -20.25 -0.33
CA LEU A 93 -11.57 -21.28 0.63
C LEU A 93 -11.68 -20.74 2.06
N ARG A 94 -10.88 -19.73 2.42
CA ARG A 94 -10.94 -19.02 3.70
C ARG A 94 -11.99 -17.89 3.74
N GLY A 95 -12.73 -17.69 2.63
CA GLY A 95 -13.81 -16.71 2.55
C GLY A 95 -13.37 -15.33 2.04
N ALA A 96 -12.16 -15.18 1.51
CA ALA A 96 -11.77 -13.94 0.84
C ALA A 96 -12.56 -13.76 -0.46
N GLY A 97 -13.20 -12.61 -0.62
CA GLY A 97 -13.97 -12.26 -1.81
C GLY A 97 -13.15 -11.66 -2.94
N PHE A 98 -11.97 -11.13 -2.62
CA PHE A 98 -11.09 -10.47 -3.58
C PHE A 98 -9.62 -10.50 -3.14
N THR A 99 -8.74 -10.30 -4.10
CA THR A 99 -7.31 -10.07 -3.87
C THR A 99 -6.89 -8.81 -4.62
N VAL A 100 -6.23 -7.88 -3.93
CA VAL A 100 -5.63 -6.68 -4.54
C VAL A 100 -4.12 -6.83 -4.63
N ALA A 101 -3.49 -6.14 -5.58
CA ALA A 101 -2.05 -6.14 -5.77
C ALA A 101 -1.54 -4.82 -6.34
N VAL A 102 -0.30 -4.47 -6.03
CA VAL A 102 0.45 -3.39 -6.70
C VAL A 102 1.62 -4.02 -7.43
N PRO A 103 1.62 -4.05 -8.77
CA PRO A 103 2.70 -4.67 -9.52
C PRO A 103 3.97 -3.82 -9.48
N LYS A 104 5.12 -4.48 -9.33
CA LYS A 104 6.46 -3.83 -9.31
C LYS A 104 6.99 -3.44 -10.70
N GLY A 105 6.22 -3.66 -11.74
CA GLY A 105 6.63 -3.33 -13.11
C GLY A 105 5.81 -4.08 -14.14
N PRO A 106 6.09 -3.87 -15.43
CA PRO A 106 5.26 -4.39 -16.52
C PRO A 106 5.23 -5.92 -16.57
N GLU A 107 6.30 -6.61 -16.24
CA GLU A 107 6.34 -8.08 -16.24
C GLU A 107 5.41 -8.66 -15.17
N GLN A 108 5.46 -8.12 -13.95
CA GLN A 108 4.56 -8.56 -12.89
C GLN A 108 3.11 -8.15 -13.17
N ALA A 109 2.88 -6.97 -13.77
CA ALA A 109 1.55 -6.56 -14.21
C ALA A 109 0.97 -7.54 -15.24
N ALA A 110 1.76 -7.96 -16.22
CA ALA A 110 1.34 -8.95 -17.23
C ALA A 110 1.02 -10.30 -16.57
N LEU A 111 1.87 -10.78 -15.66
CA LEU A 111 1.60 -12.01 -14.89
C LEU A 111 0.28 -11.91 -14.12
N LEU A 112 0.03 -10.80 -13.42
CA LEU A 112 -1.21 -10.58 -12.67
C LEU A 112 -2.42 -10.54 -13.61
N GLN A 113 -2.32 -9.87 -14.77
CA GLN A 113 -3.40 -9.85 -15.77
C GLN A 113 -3.74 -11.25 -16.29
N ASP A 114 -2.73 -12.06 -16.60
CA ASP A 114 -2.92 -13.46 -17.02
C ASP A 114 -3.61 -14.30 -15.94
N LYS A 115 -3.50 -13.89 -14.68
CA LYS A 115 -4.17 -14.51 -13.50
C LYS A 115 -5.50 -13.86 -13.13
N GLY A 116 -6.04 -13.03 -14.00
CA GLY A 116 -7.38 -12.45 -13.87
C GLY A 116 -7.44 -11.20 -12.98
N PHE A 117 -6.32 -10.55 -12.71
CA PHE A 117 -6.31 -9.23 -12.11
C PHE A 117 -6.57 -8.16 -13.18
N ALA A 118 -7.34 -7.15 -12.81
CA ALA A 118 -7.61 -5.99 -13.65
C ALA A 118 -7.18 -4.70 -12.92
N TRP A 119 -6.74 -3.69 -13.67
CA TRP A 119 -6.49 -2.35 -13.12
C TRP A 119 -7.78 -1.77 -12.56
N ALA A 120 -7.72 -1.24 -11.32
CA ALA A 120 -8.92 -0.81 -10.60
C ALA A 120 -8.71 0.46 -9.76
N PHE A 121 -7.50 0.74 -9.29
CA PHE A 121 -7.23 1.82 -8.33
C PHE A 121 -6.22 2.82 -8.90
N PRO A 122 -6.59 3.62 -9.90
CA PRO A 122 -5.70 4.62 -10.46
C PRO A 122 -5.47 5.78 -9.46
N LEU A 123 -4.29 6.36 -9.54
CA LEU A 123 -3.91 7.55 -8.78
C LEU A 123 -3.74 8.75 -9.72
N ARG A 124 -3.76 9.96 -9.17
CA ARG A 124 -3.33 11.19 -9.84
C ARG A 124 -2.12 11.76 -9.10
N CYS A 125 -1.11 12.15 -9.86
CA CYS A 125 0.07 12.80 -9.35
C CYS A 125 0.04 14.29 -9.78
N LEU A 126 0.13 15.20 -8.81
CA LEU A 126 -0.01 16.63 -9.00
C LEU A 126 1.22 17.35 -8.47
N PRO A 127 2.10 17.91 -9.33
CA PRO A 127 3.12 18.85 -8.89
C PRO A 127 2.49 20.22 -8.60
N ARG A 128 2.90 20.86 -7.51
CA ARG A 128 2.44 22.19 -7.08
C ARG A 128 3.56 23.00 -6.46
N GLU A 129 3.49 24.32 -6.61
CA GLU A 129 4.18 25.25 -5.73
C GLU A 129 3.41 25.38 -4.42
N VAL A 130 4.10 25.46 -3.31
CA VAL A 130 3.48 25.59 -1.99
C VAL A 130 3.71 27.00 -1.48
N GLU A 131 2.63 27.74 -1.28
CA GLU A 131 2.70 29.10 -0.73
C GLU A 131 3.10 29.09 0.74
N ARG A 132 3.78 30.14 1.16
CA ARG A 132 4.13 30.35 2.55
C ARG A 132 2.99 31.02 3.28
N ASN A 133 2.53 30.40 4.36
CA ASN A 133 1.46 30.96 5.19
C ASN A 133 1.69 30.63 6.67
N LEU A 134 2.18 31.63 7.39
CA LEU A 134 2.48 31.54 8.83
C LEU A 134 1.25 31.26 9.72
N TRP A 135 0.05 31.42 9.17
CA TRP A 135 -1.21 31.20 9.91
C TRP A 135 -1.75 29.80 9.75
N SER A 136 -1.19 29.01 8.84
CA SER A 136 -1.61 27.63 8.62
C SER A 136 -1.10 26.77 9.76
N GLN A 137 -2.02 26.23 10.56
CA GLN A 137 -1.71 25.40 11.70
C GLN A 137 -2.13 23.95 11.45
N ALA A 138 -1.27 23.02 11.85
CA ALA A 138 -1.54 21.60 11.82
C ALA A 138 -0.73 20.89 12.93
N GLU A 139 -1.15 19.69 13.28
CA GLU A 139 -0.41 18.79 14.15
C GLU A 139 0.54 17.91 13.33
N PHE A 140 1.68 17.57 13.92
CA PHE A 140 2.66 16.70 13.27
C PHE A 140 2.91 15.46 14.11
N ASP A 141 2.95 14.31 13.44
CA ASP A 141 3.32 13.00 14.02
C ASP A 141 2.51 12.61 15.27
N SER A 142 1.28 13.16 15.38
CA SER A 142 0.34 12.88 16.48
C SER A 142 -0.63 11.74 16.17
N VAL A 143 -0.65 11.26 14.90
CA VAL A 143 -1.61 10.26 14.41
C VAL A 143 -1.12 8.86 14.73
N THR A 144 -1.89 8.10 15.51
CA THR A 144 -1.63 6.68 15.75
C THR A 144 -2.16 5.81 14.61
N ALA A 145 -1.72 4.55 14.51
CA ALA A 145 -2.20 3.61 13.51
C ALA A 145 -3.73 3.44 13.51
N LYS A 146 -4.31 3.32 14.70
CA LYS A 146 -5.77 3.26 14.85
C LYS A 146 -6.44 4.54 14.34
N LYS A 147 -5.89 5.71 14.71
CA LYS A 147 -6.42 7.00 14.27
C LYS A 147 -6.31 7.18 12.75
N LEU A 148 -5.21 6.71 12.15
CA LEU A 148 -5.04 6.74 10.69
C LEU A 148 -6.10 5.88 9.98
N CYS A 149 -6.39 4.68 10.47
CA CYS A 149 -7.48 3.85 9.94
C CYS A 149 -8.83 4.58 10.02
N GLU A 150 -9.15 5.22 11.16
CA GLU A 150 -10.38 6.01 11.35
C GLU A 150 -10.45 7.21 10.39
N LEU A 151 -9.32 7.92 10.18
CA LEU A 151 -9.25 9.05 9.25
C LEU A 151 -9.45 8.59 7.80
N ARG A 152 -8.83 7.49 7.39
CA ARG A 152 -9.02 6.91 6.06
C ARG A 152 -10.48 6.56 5.81
N GLU A 153 -11.13 5.88 6.75
CA GLU A 153 -12.55 5.55 6.67
C GLU A 153 -13.44 6.80 6.63
N ARG A 154 -13.10 7.84 7.39
CA ARG A 154 -13.83 9.10 7.42
C ARG A 154 -13.75 9.86 6.10
N PHE A 155 -12.53 10.03 5.55
CA PHE A 155 -12.32 10.85 4.36
C PHE A 155 -12.59 10.07 3.06
N TRP A 156 -12.45 8.74 3.10
CA TRP A 156 -12.71 7.87 1.96
C TRP A 156 -13.24 6.51 2.40
N PRO A 157 -14.57 6.37 2.62
CA PRO A 157 -15.17 5.13 3.11
C PRO A 157 -14.88 3.90 2.25
N ASP A 158 -14.81 4.09 0.91
CA ASP A 158 -14.52 3.01 -0.04
C ASP A 158 -13.01 2.86 -0.29
N THR A 159 -12.22 2.81 0.78
CA THR A 159 -10.78 2.55 0.69
C THR A 159 -10.43 1.11 1.06
N VAL A 160 -9.38 0.57 0.40
CA VAL A 160 -8.78 -0.70 0.85
C VAL A 160 -8.09 -0.45 2.19
N GLN A 161 -8.59 -1.12 3.24
CA GLN A 161 -8.17 -0.89 4.63
C GLN A 161 -7.36 -2.06 5.17
N LEU A 162 -6.28 -1.70 5.88
CA LEU A 162 -5.60 -2.57 6.83
C LEU A 162 -6.24 -2.41 8.21
N ASP A 163 -6.16 -3.43 9.05
CA ASP A 163 -6.47 -3.26 10.47
C ASP A 163 -5.38 -2.41 11.20
N PRO A 164 -5.67 -1.92 12.41
CA PRO A 164 -4.72 -1.08 13.15
C PRO A 164 -3.38 -1.74 13.48
N GLU A 165 -3.33 -3.07 13.63
CA GLU A 165 -2.08 -3.79 13.93
C GLU A 165 -1.15 -3.78 12.71
N ARG A 166 -1.70 -4.07 11.52
CA ARG A 166 -0.96 -4.00 10.25
C ARG A 166 -0.62 -2.58 9.86
N MET A 167 -1.52 -1.65 10.10
CA MET A 167 -1.25 -0.22 9.90
C MET A 167 -0.11 0.27 10.79
N ALA A 168 0.07 -0.28 12.00
CA ALA A 168 1.22 0.05 12.85
C ALA A 168 2.56 -0.41 12.24
N VAL A 169 2.58 -1.54 11.54
CA VAL A 169 3.78 -1.98 10.78
C VAL A 169 4.10 -1.00 9.67
N VAL A 170 3.08 -0.60 8.89
CA VAL A 170 3.23 0.41 7.81
C VAL A 170 3.76 1.73 8.35
N LEU A 171 3.15 2.26 9.43
CA LEU A 171 3.61 3.51 10.04
C LEU A 171 5.03 3.41 10.57
N GLY A 172 5.40 2.30 11.20
CA GLY A 172 6.75 2.06 11.68
C GLY A 172 7.79 2.08 10.55
N ASP A 173 7.44 1.52 9.39
CA ASP A 173 8.28 1.54 8.20
C ASP A 173 8.39 2.95 7.60
N LEU A 174 7.26 3.65 7.43
CA LEU A 174 7.21 5.02 6.94
C LEU A 174 8.05 5.97 7.81
N TYR A 175 7.91 5.92 9.13
CA TYR A 175 8.73 6.72 10.05
C TYR A 175 10.21 6.36 9.97
N SER A 176 10.55 5.08 9.85
CA SER A 176 11.93 4.63 9.67
C SER A 176 12.55 5.12 8.36
N ALA A 177 11.72 5.31 7.34
CA ALA A 177 12.11 5.89 6.05
C ALA A 177 12.10 7.43 6.05
N GLY A 178 11.73 8.10 7.16
CA GLY A 178 11.74 9.55 7.30
C GLY A 178 10.44 10.25 6.89
N ALA A 179 9.32 9.54 6.82
CA ALA A 179 8.02 10.15 6.59
C ALA A 179 7.60 11.04 7.77
N THR A 180 6.84 12.07 7.47
CA THR A 180 6.14 12.93 8.44
C THR A 180 4.65 12.88 8.17
N ILE A 181 3.83 12.83 9.23
CA ILE A 181 2.38 12.92 9.15
C ILE A 181 1.95 14.30 9.63
N VAL A 182 1.26 15.04 8.75
CA VAL A 182 0.60 16.30 9.08
C VAL A 182 -0.90 16.07 9.15
N SER A 183 -1.57 16.63 10.17
CA SER A 183 -3.01 16.43 10.36
C SER A 183 -3.72 17.63 10.96
N SER A 184 -5.02 17.73 10.70
CA SER A 184 -5.96 18.69 11.26
C SER A 184 -7.34 18.05 11.42
N GLU A 185 -8.32 18.79 11.89
CA GLU A 185 -9.73 18.32 11.90
C GLU A 185 -10.28 18.09 10.48
N HIS A 186 -9.70 18.75 9.46
CA HIS A 186 -10.19 18.79 8.10
C HIS A 186 -9.40 17.93 7.11
N GLY A 187 -8.38 17.21 7.59
CA GLY A 187 -7.58 16.36 6.70
C GLY A 187 -6.29 15.87 7.35
N TYR A 188 -5.58 15.05 6.59
CA TYR A 188 -4.23 14.61 6.93
C TYR A 188 -3.42 14.36 5.65
N GLY A 189 -2.10 14.38 5.79
CA GLY A 189 -1.16 14.02 4.75
C GLY A 189 0.03 13.27 5.30
N ILE A 190 0.56 12.34 4.52
CA ILE A 190 1.79 11.62 4.80
C ILE A 190 2.79 12.00 3.73
N TYR A 191 3.91 12.58 4.13
CA TYR A 191 4.90 13.07 3.17
C TYR A 191 6.33 12.71 3.55
N PHE A 192 7.16 12.64 2.51
CA PHE A 192 8.61 12.65 2.59
C PHE A 192 9.13 13.98 2.11
N ARG A 193 10.27 14.41 2.65
CA ARG A 193 10.99 15.55 2.14
C ARG A 193 12.22 15.08 1.37
N GLU A 194 12.34 15.55 0.13
CA GLU A 194 13.55 15.39 -0.69
C GLU A 194 13.96 16.77 -1.20
N GLU A 195 15.14 17.24 -0.83
CA GLU A 195 15.67 18.57 -1.19
C GLU A 195 14.66 19.70 -0.88
N ASP A 196 14.14 20.37 -1.93
CA ASP A 196 13.19 21.49 -1.88
C ASP A 196 11.71 21.05 -2.07
N THR A 197 11.44 19.76 -2.11
CA THR A 197 10.13 19.20 -2.50
C THR A 197 9.56 18.31 -1.40
N LEU A 198 8.25 18.46 -1.13
CA LEU A 198 7.45 17.54 -0.31
C LEU A 198 6.75 16.53 -1.20
N TYR A 199 6.97 15.25 -0.97
CA TYR A 199 6.29 14.16 -1.66
C TYR A 199 5.17 13.60 -0.77
N PHE A 200 3.94 14.08 -0.98
CA PHE A 200 2.76 13.53 -0.30
C PHE A 200 2.38 12.21 -0.94
N VAL A 201 2.72 11.11 -0.26
CA VAL A 201 2.35 9.76 -0.70
C VAL A 201 0.87 9.47 -0.46
N GLU A 202 0.25 10.18 0.47
CA GLU A 202 -1.19 10.22 0.69
C GLU A 202 -1.59 11.60 1.20
N LEU A 203 -2.68 12.17 0.65
CA LEU A 203 -3.29 13.41 1.10
C LEU A 203 -4.80 13.28 1.03
N GLN A 204 -5.47 13.49 2.16
CA GLN A 204 -6.92 13.40 2.31
C GLN A 204 -7.43 14.64 3.04
N ALA A 205 -8.45 15.30 2.53
CA ALA A 205 -9.03 16.47 3.16
C ALA A 205 -10.49 16.69 2.72
N ASP A 206 -11.24 17.44 3.51
CA ASP A 206 -12.64 17.79 3.22
C ASP A 206 -12.77 18.69 1.98
N THR A 207 -11.76 19.52 1.72
CA THR A 207 -11.74 20.52 0.64
C THR A 207 -10.32 20.77 0.13
N ASP A 208 -10.19 21.36 -1.06
CA ASP A 208 -8.90 21.80 -1.61
C ASP A 208 -8.19 22.78 -0.66
N ARG A 209 -8.94 23.72 -0.07
CA ARG A 209 -8.37 24.68 0.89
C ARG A 209 -7.84 23.99 2.16
N ALA A 210 -8.51 22.96 2.66
CA ALA A 210 -8.02 22.18 3.79
C ALA A 210 -6.72 21.42 3.42
N ALA A 211 -6.65 20.87 2.22
CA ALA A 211 -5.43 20.23 1.70
C ALA A 211 -4.27 21.25 1.57
N GLU A 212 -4.56 22.45 1.05
CA GLU A 212 -3.57 23.55 0.96
C GLU A 212 -3.03 23.94 2.34
N VAL A 213 -3.90 24.08 3.35
CA VAL A 213 -3.48 24.38 4.73
C VAL A 213 -2.50 23.35 5.28
N LEU A 214 -2.72 22.05 5.02
CA LEU A 214 -1.79 21.00 5.42
C LEU A 214 -0.43 21.13 4.71
N MET A 215 -0.43 21.45 3.41
CA MET A 215 0.81 21.67 2.65
C MET A 215 1.56 22.91 3.13
N GLU A 216 0.84 24.02 3.35
CA GLU A 216 1.40 25.28 3.90
C GLU A 216 2.04 25.04 5.27
N ALA A 217 1.36 24.31 6.17
CA ALA A 217 1.90 23.95 7.48
C ALA A 217 3.14 23.05 7.37
N ALA A 218 3.11 22.05 6.46
CA ALA A 218 4.27 21.20 6.20
C ALA A 218 5.46 22.03 5.68
N ARG A 219 5.23 22.98 4.78
CA ARG A 219 6.25 23.91 4.32
C ARG A 219 6.84 24.78 5.45
N GLU A 220 6.01 25.27 6.37
CA GLU A 220 6.52 26.07 7.51
C GLU A 220 7.39 25.23 8.44
N LYS A 221 7.09 23.93 8.60
CA LYS A 221 7.96 22.98 9.33
C LYS A 221 9.27 22.72 8.56
N GLU A 222 9.20 22.60 7.26
CA GLU A 222 10.32 22.24 6.38
C GLU A 222 10.87 23.47 5.62
N VAL A 223 11.54 24.34 6.33
CA VAL A 223 11.88 25.76 5.99
C VAL A 223 12.40 26.01 4.55
N ILE A 224 13.05 25.04 3.91
CA ILE A 224 13.66 25.21 2.58
C ILE A 224 12.78 24.71 1.42
N VAL A 225 11.58 24.22 1.72
CA VAL A 225 10.69 23.63 0.72
C VAL A 225 9.93 24.73 -0.05
N GLU A 226 9.80 24.55 -1.35
CA GLU A 226 9.05 25.44 -2.25
C GLU A 226 8.00 24.70 -3.07
N LYS A 227 8.12 23.36 -3.17
CA LYS A 227 7.29 22.53 -4.04
C LYS A 227 6.66 21.37 -3.27
N ALA A 228 5.57 20.87 -3.80
CA ALA A 228 4.98 19.60 -3.40
C ALA A 228 4.61 18.77 -4.62
N VAL A 229 4.74 17.46 -4.49
CA VAL A 229 4.15 16.49 -5.39
C VAL A 229 3.14 15.70 -4.57
N ILE A 230 1.88 15.76 -5.00
CA ILE A 230 0.77 15.18 -4.25
C ILE A 230 0.26 13.95 -4.98
N THR A 231 0.04 12.86 -4.25
CA THR A 231 -0.64 11.68 -4.76
C THR A 231 -2.02 11.55 -4.13
N VAL A 232 -3.05 11.52 -4.97
CA VAL A 232 -4.46 11.34 -4.59
C VAL A 232 -5.11 10.24 -5.43
N GLY A 233 -6.20 9.66 -4.97
CA GLY A 233 -7.00 8.74 -5.79
C GLY A 233 -7.55 9.43 -7.03
N ALA A 234 -7.64 8.72 -8.16
CA ALA A 234 -8.10 9.34 -9.41
C ALA A 234 -9.56 9.82 -9.34
N SER A 235 -10.41 9.15 -8.55
CA SER A 235 -11.79 9.53 -8.29
C SER A 235 -11.97 10.57 -7.18
N GLN A 236 -10.91 10.94 -6.46
CA GLN A 236 -10.97 11.97 -5.43
C GLN A 236 -11.34 13.34 -6.02
N THR A 237 -12.18 14.08 -5.28
CA THR A 237 -12.62 15.44 -5.66
C THR A 237 -11.55 16.50 -5.39
N LEU A 238 -10.54 16.22 -4.56
CA LEU A 238 -9.43 17.13 -4.31
C LEU A 238 -8.71 17.47 -5.61
N PHE A 239 -8.59 18.79 -5.87
CA PHE A 239 -7.94 19.32 -7.07
C PHE A 239 -8.49 18.70 -8.35
N LEU A 240 -9.81 18.67 -8.47
CA LEU A 240 -10.53 17.99 -9.54
C LEU A 240 -10.05 18.45 -10.93
N GLY A 241 -9.73 17.49 -11.79
CA GLY A 241 -9.26 17.76 -13.16
C GLY A 241 -7.78 18.08 -13.27
N GLU A 242 -7.04 18.18 -12.16
CA GLU A 242 -5.60 18.42 -12.16
C GLU A 242 -4.80 17.12 -12.03
N GLY A 243 -3.55 17.17 -12.47
CA GLY A 243 -2.57 16.09 -12.34
C GLY A 243 -2.62 15.04 -13.44
N THR A 244 -1.65 14.14 -13.40
CA THR A 244 -1.50 13.05 -14.36
C THR A 244 -2.01 11.75 -13.75
N ARG A 245 -2.96 11.10 -14.42
CA ARG A 245 -3.48 9.79 -14.03
C ARG A 245 -2.41 8.72 -14.27
N GLN A 246 -2.29 7.82 -13.31
CA GLN A 246 -1.38 6.69 -13.33
C GLN A 246 -2.12 5.43 -12.90
N GLU A 247 -1.90 4.31 -13.59
CA GLU A 247 -2.32 3.00 -13.12
C GLU A 247 -1.49 2.63 -11.88
N TYR A 248 -2.17 2.11 -10.84
CA TYR A 248 -1.49 1.82 -9.58
C TYR A 248 -1.85 0.44 -9.03
N GLY A 249 -3.09 0.21 -8.65
CA GLY A 249 -3.53 -1.02 -8.03
C GLY A 249 -4.40 -1.87 -8.94
N MET A 250 -4.30 -3.17 -8.77
CA MET A 250 -5.08 -4.18 -9.48
C MET A 250 -5.96 -4.95 -8.50
N ILE A 251 -7.08 -5.49 -8.98
CA ILE A 251 -7.98 -6.36 -8.22
C ILE A 251 -8.30 -7.62 -9.03
N ARG A 252 -8.41 -8.75 -8.32
CA ARG A 252 -9.04 -9.99 -8.78
C ARG A 252 -10.19 -10.31 -7.85
N PHE A 253 -11.35 -10.62 -8.40
CA PHE A 253 -12.50 -11.10 -7.63
C PHE A 253 -12.47 -12.63 -7.56
N ASP A 254 -12.50 -13.16 -6.35
CA ASP A 254 -12.54 -14.60 -6.08
C ASP A 254 -13.96 -15.07 -5.69
N GLY A 255 -14.87 -14.11 -5.48
CA GLY A 255 -16.30 -14.28 -5.18
C GLY A 255 -17.19 -13.49 -6.12
N GLU A 256 -18.25 -12.89 -5.56
CA GLU A 256 -19.14 -11.99 -6.28
C GLU A 256 -18.41 -10.69 -6.66
N HIS A 257 -18.59 -10.25 -7.91
CA HIS A 257 -18.07 -8.96 -8.38
C HIS A 257 -18.88 -7.81 -7.76
N PHE A 258 -18.19 -6.76 -7.35
CA PHE A 258 -18.78 -5.52 -6.87
C PHE A 258 -18.09 -4.31 -7.50
N ASP A 259 -18.76 -3.18 -7.47
CA ASP A 259 -18.22 -1.95 -8.06
C ASP A 259 -17.09 -1.37 -7.20
N VAL A 260 -15.95 -1.12 -7.84
CA VAL A 260 -14.75 -0.51 -7.24
C VAL A 260 -14.31 0.75 -7.98
N THR A 261 -15.16 1.29 -8.86
CA THR A 261 -14.84 2.44 -9.72
C THR A 261 -14.45 3.68 -8.91
N GLU A 262 -15.14 3.90 -7.79
CA GLU A 262 -14.88 5.02 -6.87
C GLU A 262 -14.00 4.61 -5.68
N SER A 263 -13.51 3.37 -5.66
CA SER A 263 -12.70 2.90 -4.54
C SER A 263 -11.26 3.42 -4.61
N TYR A 264 -10.64 3.54 -3.45
CA TYR A 264 -9.28 4.01 -3.28
C TYR A 264 -8.38 2.92 -2.70
N MET A 265 -7.16 2.86 -3.17
CA MET A 265 -6.13 1.98 -2.61
C MET A 265 -4.80 2.73 -2.52
N ARG A 266 -4.24 2.77 -1.32
CA ARG A 266 -2.88 3.19 -1.06
C ARG A 266 -2.42 2.49 0.22
N LEU A 267 -1.61 1.46 0.10
CA LEU A 267 -1.22 0.64 1.26
C LEU A 267 0.15 1.04 1.82
N MET A 268 0.93 1.81 1.04
CA MET A 268 2.19 2.46 1.46
C MET A 268 3.31 1.47 1.84
N MET A 269 3.20 0.22 1.39
CA MET A 269 4.23 -0.83 1.52
C MET A 269 4.77 -1.26 0.17
N GLU A 270 4.56 -0.45 -0.86
CA GLU A 270 5.01 -0.70 -2.21
C GLU A 270 6.42 -0.12 -2.41
N ASN A 271 7.42 -0.94 -2.40
CA ASN A 271 8.80 -0.54 -2.73
C ASN A 271 9.39 -1.39 -3.84
#